data_ee4ac4346732774e77a709e035feaf60
#
_entry.id   ee4ac4346732774e77a709e035feaf60
#
_cell.length_a   1.000
_cell.length_b   1.000
_cell.length_c   1.000
_cell.angle_alpha   90.00
_cell.angle_beta   90.00
_cell.angle_gamma   90.00
#
_symmetry.space_group_name_H-M   'P 1'
#
loop_
_entity.id
_entity.type
_entity.pdbx_description
1 polymer ?
#
loop_
_entity_poly.entity_id
_entity_poly.type
_entity_poly.pdbx_seq_one_letter_code
_entity_poly.pdbx_strand_id
1 'polypeptide(L)'
;DASIDRFVSPEMRWGIDQEPNAKAEVEEVTSKILVPATFVEHPSIEDFGATPDAYLGRDAVVEIKCPKTTTHLQYILNGTVPEEYRPQIIAQLACTKRTGALFVSYDPRVNGPKRLFMREWEPDPAEIAAMESMAREFLEELEALFQRVTMEAA
;
A
#
# COMPACT_ATOMS: atom_id res chain seq x y z
N ASP A 1 -24.91 -9.44 -15.03
CA ASP A 1 -24.03 -8.60 -14.20
C ASP A 1 -24.28 -8.92 -12.74
N ALA A 2 -23.57 -9.92 -12.24
CA ALA A 2 -23.56 -10.21 -10.81
C ALA A 2 -22.64 -9.16 -10.15
N SER A 3 -23.23 -8.13 -9.55
CA SER A 3 -22.55 -7.29 -8.59
C SER A 3 -22.08 -8.21 -7.47
N ILE A 4 -20.78 -8.51 -7.42
CA ILE A 4 -20.17 -9.16 -6.27
C ILE A 4 -20.34 -8.16 -5.13
N ASP A 5 -21.28 -8.43 -4.24
CA ASP A 5 -21.49 -7.69 -3.01
C ASP A 5 -20.22 -7.90 -2.16
N ARG A 6 -19.26 -6.97 -2.32
CA ARG A 6 -18.02 -7.03 -1.54
C ARG A 6 -18.38 -6.75 -0.10
N PHE A 7 -18.27 -7.77 0.74
CA PHE A 7 -18.38 -7.59 2.18
C PHE A 7 -17.35 -6.55 2.63
N VAL A 8 -17.83 -5.43 3.15
CA VAL A 8 -17.00 -4.35 3.70
C VAL A 8 -17.16 -4.40 5.21
N SER A 9 -16.12 -4.79 5.93
CA SER A 9 -16.14 -4.78 7.40
C SER A 9 -16.26 -3.36 7.94
N PRO A 10 -16.71 -3.17 9.20
CA PRO A 10 -16.73 -1.85 9.83
C PRO A 10 -15.36 -1.16 9.81
N GLU A 11 -14.29 -1.90 9.98
CA GLU A 11 -12.91 -1.40 9.94
C GLU A 11 -12.52 -0.93 8.52
N MET A 12 -12.89 -1.69 7.50
CA MET A 12 -12.66 -1.31 6.11
C MET A 12 -13.45 -0.05 5.74
N ARG A 13 -14.71 0.05 6.17
CA ARG A 13 -15.54 1.25 5.97
C ARG A 13 -14.94 2.46 6.66
N TRP A 14 -14.51 2.29 7.91
CA TRP A 14 -13.81 3.34 8.65
C TRP A 14 -12.58 3.84 7.89
N GLY A 15 -11.75 2.93 7.37
CA GLY A 15 -10.59 3.28 6.57
C GLY A 15 -10.94 4.12 5.34
N ILE A 16 -11.94 3.67 4.57
CA ILE A 16 -12.45 4.39 3.39
C ILE A 16 -12.95 5.79 3.77
N ASP A 17 -13.71 5.91 4.85
CA ASP A 17 -14.30 7.19 5.28
C ASP A 17 -13.25 8.17 5.81
N GLN A 18 -12.17 7.68 6.41
CA GLN A 18 -11.12 8.52 7.02
C GLN A 18 -9.95 8.84 6.08
N GLU A 19 -9.73 8.09 5.02
CA GLU A 19 -8.62 8.30 4.09
C GLU A 19 -8.57 9.72 3.50
N PRO A 20 -9.69 10.34 3.07
CA PRO A 20 -9.66 11.74 2.60
C PRO A 20 -9.22 12.73 3.68
N ASN A 21 -9.62 12.52 4.94
CA ASN A 21 -9.21 13.35 6.06
C ASN A 21 -7.71 13.19 6.36
N ALA A 22 -7.21 11.95 6.29
CA ALA A 22 -5.79 11.67 6.43
C ALA A 22 -4.95 12.37 5.35
N LYS A 23 -5.41 12.34 4.10
CA LYS A 23 -4.75 13.05 2.98
C LYS A 23 -4.68 14.54 3.22
N ALA A 24 -5.80 15.16 3.60
CA ALA A 24 -5.85 16.58 3.91
C ALA A 24 -4.90 16.98 5.06
N GLU A 25 -4.82 16.17 6.10
CA GLU A 25 -3.92 16.40 7.24
C GLU A 25 -2.45 16.29 6.81
N VAL A 26 -2.10 15.31 5.98
CA VAL A 26 -0.75 15.18 5.41
C VAL A 26 -0.38 16.41 4.58
N GLU A 27 -1.28 16.88 3.73
CA GLU A 27 -1.05 18.08 2.90
C GLU A 27 -0.86 19.33 3.77
N GLU A 28 -1.66 19.49 4.82
CA GLU A 28 -1.56 20.60 5.76
C GLU A 28 -0.19 20.61 6.48
N VAL A 29 0.20 19.46 7.05
CA VAL A 29 1.44 19.34 7.83
C VAL A 29 2.68 19.45 6.94
N THR A 30 2.66 18.87 5.76
CA THR A 30 3.82 18.86 4.85
C THR A 30 3.89 20.09 3.94
N SER A 31 2.81 20.84 3.80
CA SER A 31 2.65 21.91 2.80
C SER A 31 2.89 21.41 1.36
N LYS A 32 2.60 20.13 1.10
CA LYS A 32 2.77 19.49 -0.22
C LYS A 32 1.44 18.87 -0.64
N ILE A 33 1.15 18.92 -1.92
CA ILE A 33 -0.05 18.30 -2.50
C ILE A 33 0.20 16.81 -2.75
N LEU A 34 -0.73 15.97 -2.34
CA LEU A 34 -0.77 14.57 -2.68
C LEU A 34 -1.44 14.40 -4.04
N VAL A 35 -0.76 13.75 -4.96
CA VAL A 35 -1.33 13.44 -6.28
C VAL A 35 -2.07 12.09 -6.18
N PRO A 36 -3.35 12.03 -6.59
CA PRO A 36 -4.08 10.77 -6.61
C PRO A 36 -3.36 9.70 -7.43
N ALA A 37 -3.33 8.48 -6.90
CA ALA A 37 -2.81 7.32 -7.61
C ALA A 37 -3.96 6.43 -8.08
N THR A 38 -3.67 5.64 -9.11
CA THR A 38 -4.54 4.60 -9.65
C THR A 38 -3.79 3.28 -9.65
N PHE A 39 -4.46 2.22 -10.07
CA PHE A 39 -3.81 0.94 -10.30
C PHE A 39 -2.67 1.09 -11.32
N VAL A 40 -1.51 0.55 -10.99
CA VAL A 40 -0.30 0.59 -11.83
C VAL A 40 0.18 -0.84 -12.04
N GLU A 41 0.27 -1.26 -13.30
CA GLU A 41 0.89 -2.53 -13.67
C GLU A 41 2.40 -2.41 -13.67
N HIS A 42 3.07 -3.49 -13.32
CA HIS A 42 4.52 -3.54 -13.40
C HIS A 42 4.99 -3.46 -14.85
N PRO A 43 5.99 -2.62 -15.20
CA PRO A 43 6.35 -2.37 -16.60
C PRO A 43 6.91 -3.57 -17.36
N SER A 44 7.31 -4.66 -16.68
CA SER A 44 7.90 -5.84 -17.31
C SER A 44 7.47 -7.19 -16.70
N ILE A 45 6.56 -7.19 -15.74
CA ILE A 45 5.98 -8.42 -15.15
C ILE A 45 4.48 -8.33 -15.38
N GLU A 46 3.98 -9.11 -16.34
CA GLU A 46 2.55 -9.23 -16.63
C GLU A 46 1.81 -9.77 -15.40
N ASP A 47 0.57 -9.34 -15.21
CA ASP A 47 -0.27 -9.72 -14.06
C ASP A 47 0.27 -9.33 -12.67
N PHE A 48 1.27 -8.46 -12.61
CA PHE A 48 1.76 -7.87 -11.37
C PHE A 48 1.47 -6.37 -11.33
N GLY A 49 0.68 -5.96 -10.36
CA GLY A 49 0.29 -4.55 -10.19
C GLY A 49 0.04 -4.18 -8.75
N ALA A 50 -0.04 -2.88 -8.49
CA ALA A 50 -0.30 -2.32 -7.18
C ALA A 50 -1.05 -0.99 -7.27
N THR A 51 -1.72 -0.61 -6.19
CA THR A 51 -2.43 0.67 -6.08
C THR A 51 -1.93 1.41 -4.84
N PRO A 52 -1.03 2.40 -4.99
CA PRO A 52 -0.73 3.34 -3.91
C PRO A 52 -1.96 4.19 -3.56
N ASP A 53 -2.04 4.70 -2.33
CA ASP A 53 -3.13 5.62 -1.95
C ASP A 53 -2.93 7.03 -2.52
N ALA A 54 -1.67 7.43 -2.75
CA ALA A 54 -1.31 8.68 -3.41
C ALA A 54 0.18 8.69 -3.80
N TYR A 55 0.60 9.77 -4.45
CA TYR A 55 2.00 10.11 -4.70
C TYR A 55 2.38 11.40 -3.99
N LEU A 56 3.60 11.45 -3.48
CA LEU A 56 4.22 12.66 -2.92
C LEU A 56 5.49 12.99 -3.69
N GLY A 57 5.47 14.13 -4.40
CA GLY A 57 6.57 14.50 -5.26
C GLY A 57 6.83 13.49 -6.39
N ARG A 58 8.09 13.39 -6.81
CA ARG A 58 8.49 12.51 -7.92
C ARG A 58 8.78 11.08 -7.47
N ASP A 59 9.30 10.90 -6.26
CA ASP A 59 10.01 9.69 -5.88
C ASP A 59 9.29 8.86 -4.81
N ALA A 60 8.21 9.39 -4.21
CA ALA A 60 7.53 8.68 -3.12
C ALA A 60 6.12 8.23 -3.48
N VAL A 61 5.81 6.98 -3.09
CA VAL A 61 4.44 6.49 -2.93
C VAL A 61 3.95 6.82 -1.52
N VAL A 62 2.65 6.94 -1.34
CA VAL A 62 2.04 7.16 -0.03
C VAL A 62 1.12 5.99 0.28
N GLU A 63 1.31 5.39 1.45
CA GLU A 63 0.46 4.34 2.00
C GLU A 63 -0.21 4.85 3.27
N ILE A 64 -1.53 4.87 3.30
CA ILE A 64 -2.35 5.44 4.39
C ILE A 64 -3.10 4.33 5.11
N LYS A 65 -3.02 4.34 6.42
CA LYS A 65 -3.80 3.46 7.29
C LYS A 65 -4.55 4.28 8.32
N CYS A 66 -5.83 3.94 8.52
CA CYS A 66 -6.68 4.51 9.55
C CYS A 66 -7.11 3.40 10.51
N PRO A 67 -6.18 2.92 11.36
CA PRO A 67 -6.40 1.76 12.21
C PRO A 67 -7.23 2.07 13.45
N LYS A 68 -7.42 1.06 14.29
CA LYS A 68 -7.92 1.25 15.67
C LYS A 68 -6.91 2.08 16.46
N THR A 69 -7.41 2.85 17.44
CA THR A 69 -6.58 3.75 18.25
C THR A 69 -5.39 3.03 18.91
N THR A 70 -5.59 1.84 19.44
CA THR A 70 -4.51 1.05 20.05
C THR A 70 -3.39 0.73 19.06
N THR A 71 -3.74 0.37 17.83
CA THR A 71 -2.79 0.08 16.76
C THR A 71 -2.06 1.36 16.31
N HIS A 72 -2.78 2.46 16.16
CA HIS A 72 -2.19 3.76 15.83
C HIS A 72 -1.15 4.19 16.86
N LEU A 73 -1.49 4.10 18.14
CA LEU A 73 -0.56 4.43 19.23
C LEU A 73 0.67 3.51 19.25
N GLN A 74 0.49 2.22 18.91
CA GLN A 74 1.61 1.29 18.80
C GLN A 74 2.57 1.67 17.66
N TYR A 75 2.07 2.14 16.51
CA TYR A 75 2.91 2.64 15.41
C TYR A 75 3.72 3.87 15.82
N ILE A 76 3.11 4.79 16.59
CA ILE A 76 3.82 5.94 17.15
C ILE A 76 4.95 5.50 18.07
N LEU A 77 4.70 4.54 18.97
CA LEU A 77 5.69 4.03 19.92
C LEU A 77 6.85 3.32 19.21
N ASN A 78 6.56 2.52 18.21
CA ASN A 78 7.57 1.80 17.44
C ASN A 78 8.40 2.76 16.55
N GLY A 79 7.82 3.85 16.10
CA GLY A 79 8.51 4.90 15.36
C GLY A 79 9.04 4.50 13.97
N THR A 80 8.62 3.36 13.43
CA THR A 80 9.06 2.84 12.13
C THR A 80 7.87 2.48 11.26
N VAL A 81 8.10 2.25 9.96
CA VAL A 81 7.09 1.64 9.08
C VAL A 81 6.80 0.23 9.58
N PRO A 82 5.51 -0.11 9.86
CA PRO A 82 5.16 -1.43 10.35
C PRO A 82 5.56 -2.53 9.35
N GLU A 83 6.14 -3.61 9.85
CA GLU A 83 6.65 -4.70 9.00
C GLU A 83 5.57 -5.33 8.13
N GLU A 84 4.35 -5.39 8.62
CA GLU A 84 3.19 -5.95 7.91
C GLU A 84 2.83 -5.21 6.60
N TYR A 85 3.18 -3.90 6.47
CA TYR A 85 2.91 -3.11 5.26
C TYR A 85 4.11 -2.97 4.33
N ARG A 86 5.31 -3.37 4.76
CA ARG A 86 6.51 -3.29 3.93
C ARG A 86 6.39 -4.06 2.61
N PRO A 87 5.87 -5.30 2.57
CA PRO A 87 5.69 -6.00 1.30
C PRO A 87 4.76 -5.27 0.33
N GLN A 88 3.67 -4.69 0.82
CA GLN A 88 2.73 -3.91 0.01
C GLN A 88 3.43 -2.67 -0.58
N ILE A 89 4.18 -1.93 0.24
CA ILE A 89 4.92 -0.73 -0.18
C ILE A 89 6.01 -1.11 -1.20
N ILE A 90 6.75 -2.20 -0.98
CA ILE A 90 7.78 -2.68 -1.91
C ILE A 90 7.15 -3.03 -3.27
N ALA A 91 5.98 -3.69 -3.28
CA ALA A 91 5.25 -3.97 -4.52
C ALA A 91 4.82 -2.69 -5.25
N GLN A 92 4.36 -1.67 -4.52
CA GLN A 92 4.03 -0.37 -5.10
C GLN A 92 5.26 0.30 -5.72
N LEU A 93 6.42 0.26 -5.04
CA LEU A 93 7.67 0.81 -5.55
C LEU A 93 8.16 0.05 -6.79
N ALA A 94 8.05 -1.28 -6.79
CA ALA A 94 8.39 -2.11 -7.94
C ALA A 94 7.56 -1.73 -9.18
N CYS A 95 6.25 -1.56 -9.02
CA CYS A 95 5.34 -1.23 -10.12
C CYS A 95 5.50 0.22 -10.60
N THR A 96 5.68 1.17 -9.69
CA THR A 96 5.76 2.60 -10.03
C THR A 96 7.16 3.08 -10.42
N LYS A 97 8.19 2.25 -10.16
CA LYS A 97 9.62 2.62 -10.30
C LYS A 97 10.02 3.83 -9.45
N ARG A 98 9.27 4.09 -8.38
CA ARG A 98 9.64 5.08 -7.36
C ARG A 98 10.57 4.44 -6.33
N THR A 99 11.32 5.26 -5.60
CA THR A 99 12.37 4.77 -4.69
C THR A 99 12.03 4.91 -3.22
N GLY A 100 11.10 5.79 -2.89
CA GLY A 100 10.73 6.11 -1.52
C GLY A 100 9.25 5.96 -1.23
N ALA A 101 8.92 5.86 0.03
CA ALA A 101 7.56 5.78 0.52
C ALA A 101 7.33 6.70 1.73
N LEU A 102 6.13 7.23 1.84
CA LEU A 102 5.61 7.83 3.05
C LEU A 102 4.51 6.93 3.62
N PHE A 103 4.79 6.29 4.73
CA PHE A 103 3.76 5.60 5.51
C PHE A 103 3.05 6.60 6.40
N VAL A 104 1.72 6.54 6.39
CA VAL A 104 0.84 7.42 7.17
C VAL A 104 -0.11 6.58 8.01
N SER A 105 -0.18 6.87 9.29
CA SER A 105 -1.24 6.36 10.16
C SER A 105 -2.02 7.53 10.74
N TYR A 106 -3.34 7.49 10.58
CA TYR A 106 -4.24 8.57 11.00
C TYR A 106 -5.36 8.05 11.89
N ASP A 107 -5.56 8.72 13.02
CA ASP A 107 -6.71 8.49 13.90
C ASP A 107 -7.24 9.81 14.47
N PRO A 108 -8.38 10.32 13.96
CA PRO A 108 -8.98 11.58 14.42
C PRO A 108 -9.48 11.52 15.87
N ARG A 109 -9.59 10.33 16.48
CA ARG A 109 -9.98 10.17 17.89
C ARG A 109 -8.85 10.52 18.84
N VAL A 110 -7.62 10.60 18.35
CA VAL A 110 -6.45 11.04 19.11
C VAL A 110 -6.33 12.56 19.02
N ASN A 111 -6.27 13.23 20.16
CA ASN A 111 -6.21 14.70 20.21
C ASN A 111 -4.82 15.23 19.84
N GLY A 112 -4.80 16.40 19.20
CA GLY A 112 -3.58 17.14 18.89
C GLY A 112 -2.75 16.49 17.77
N PRO A 113 -1.46 16.84 17.66
CA PRO A 113 -0.63 16.44 16.52
C PRO A 113 -0.37 14.93 16.44
N LYS A 114 -0.60 14.19 17.51
CA LYS A 114 -0.42 12.73 17.54
C LYS A 114 -1.51 11.97 16.79
N ARG A 115 -2.58 12.65 16.32
CA ARG A 115 -3.58 12.01 15.43
C ARG A 115 -2.99 11.59 14.08
N LEU A 116 -1.87 12.19 13.68
CA LEU A 116 -1.14 11.87 12.46
C LEU A 116 0.26 11.35 12.82
N PHE A 117 0.59 10.18 12.35
CA PHE A 117 1.93 9.61 12.39
C PHE A 117 2.41 9.41 10.96
N MET A 118 3.59 9.92 10.65
CA MET A 118 4.21 9.79 9.34
C MET A 118 5.62 9.23 9.47
N ARG A 119 6.01 8.36 8.54
CA ARG A 119 7.36 7.82 8.46
C ARG A 119 7.79 7.66 7.01
N GLU A 120 8.86 8.34 6.65
CA GLU A 120 9.54 8.10 5.37
C GLU A 120 10.34 6.81 5.44
N TRP A 121 10.41 6.11 4.32
CA TRP A 121 11.17 4.89 4.15
C TRP A 121 11.65 4.72 2.72
N GLU A 122 12.93 4.42 2.59
CA GLU A 122 13.56 4.03 1.32
C GLU A 122 14.11 2.61 1.52
N PRO A 123 13.44 1.56 0.99
CA PRO A 123 13.94 0.21 1.08
C PRO A 123 15.23 0.05 0.26
N ASP A 124 16.05 -0.92 0.64
CA ASP A 124 17.21 -1.30 -0.18
C ASP A 124 16.70 -1.74 -1.58
N PRO A 125 17.31 -1.25 -2.67
CA PRO A 125 16.99 -1.73 -4.02
C PRO A 125 16.98 -3.25 -4.17
N ALA A 126 17.78 -3.96 -3.37
CA ALA A 126 17.78 -5.41 -3.31
C ALA A 126 16.45 -6.01 -2.80
N GLU A 127 15.73 -5.31 -1.91
CA GLU A 127 14.40 -5.74 -1.43
C GLU A 127 13.37 -5.63 -2.55
N ILE A 128 13.44 -4.59 -3.38
CA ILE A 128 12.57 -4.41 -4.54
C ILE A 128 12.85 -5.51 -5.58
N ALA A 129 14.12 -5.75 -5.88
CA ALA A 129 14.52 -6.81 -6.81
C ALA A 129 14.11 -8.21 -6.32
N ALA A 130 14.18 -8.47 -5.02
CA ALA A 130 13.72 -9.72 -4.43
C ALA A 130 12.19 -9.88 -4.58
N MET A 131 11.41 -8.82 -4.39
CA MET A 131 9.96 -8.82 -4.61
C MET A 131 9.63 -9.13 -6.09
N GLU A 132 10.33 -8.50 -7.03
CA GLU A 132 10.15 -8.76 -8.46
C GLU A 132 10.47 -10.22 -8.82
N SER A 133 11.52 -10.80 -8.24
CA SER A 133 11.88 -12.21 -8.44
C SER A 133 10.80 -13.15 -7.90
N MET A 134 10.33 -12.91 -6.67
CA MET A 134 9.25 -13.69 -6.06
C MET A 134 7.94 -13.60 -6.86
N ALA A 135 7.61 -12.42 -7.39
CA ALA A 135 6.43 -12.26 -8.23
C ALA A 135 6.52 -13.09 -9.52
N ARG A 136 7.68 -13.12 -10.19
CA ARG A 136 7.89 -13.93 -11.39
C ARG A 136 7.76 -15.42 -11.08
N GLU A 137 8.43 -15.91 -10.03
CA GLU A 137 8.36 -17.31 -9.61
C GLU A 137 6.92 -17.74 -9.30
N PHE A 138 6.18 -16.91 -8.56
CA PHE A 138 4.78 -17.19 -8.23
C PHE A 138 3.90 -17.27 -9.48
N LEU A 139 4.05 -16.35 -10.42
CA LEU A 139 3.26 -16.32 -11.65
C LEU A 139 3.59 -17.51 -12.57
N GLU A 140 4.85 -17.91 -12.66
CA GLU A 140 5.28 -19.12 -13.38
C GLU A 140 4.67 -20.40 -12.77
N GLU A 141 4.69 -20.53 -11.45
CA GLU A 141 4.07 -21.64 -10.74
C GLU A 141 2.54 -21.69 -10.95
N LEU A 142 1.90 -20.52 -10.89
CA LEU A 142 0.45 -20.38 -11.12
C LEU A 142 0.07 -20.79 -12.55
N GLU A 143 0.82 -20.34 -13.55
CA GLU A 143 0.60 -20.72 -14.95
C GLU A 143 0.78 -22.22 -15.15
N ALA A 144 1.85 -22.82 -14.59
CA ALA A 144 2.08 -24.26 -14.66
C ALA A 144 0.93 -25.06 -14.01
N LEU A 145 0.41 -24.59 -12.89
CA LEU A 145 -0.73 -25.20 -12.20
C LEU A 145 -2.00 -25.11 -13.07
N PHE A 146 -2.25 -23.94 -13.65
CA PHE A 146 -3.42 -23.70 -14.51
C PHE A 146 -3.41 -24.64 -15.75
N GLN A 147 -2.25 -24.77 -16.40
CA GLN A 147 -2.08 -25.69 -17.55
C GLN A 147 -2.36 -27.14 -17.17
N ARG A 148 -1.88 -27.60 -16.02
CA ARG A 148 -2.15 -28.96 -15.53
C ARG A 148 -3.65 -29.20 -15.32
N VAL A 149 -4.35 -28.27 -14.68
CA VAL A 149 -5.80 -28.42 -14.44
C VAL A 149 -6.60 -28.42 -15.75
N THR A 150 -6.22 -27.60 -16.73
CA THR A 150 -6.89 -27.56 -18.03
C THR A 150 -6.62 -28.78 -18.89
N MET A 151 -5.43 -29.39 -18.78
CA MET A 151 -5.11 -30.64 -19.50
C MET A 151 -5.81 -31.87 -18.90
N GLU A 152 -5.99 -31.92 -17.58
CA GLU A 152 -6.69 -33.03 -16.89
C GLU A 152 -8.22 -32.99 -17.08
N ALA A 153 -8.78 -31.82 -17.45
CA ALA A 153 -10.21 -31.64 -17.71
C ALA A 153 -10.64 -31.93 -19.18
N ALA A 154 -9.69 -32.22 -20.05
CA ALA A 154 -9.91 -32.55 -21.46
C ALA A 154 -9.87 -34.06 -21.68
#